data_7b9be53b1d92ba4ccdb2bc6c25ecc886
#
_entry.id   7b9be53b1d92ba4ccdb2bc6c25ecc886
#
_cell.length_a   1.000
_cell.length_b   1.000
_cell.length_c   1.000
_cell.angle_alpha   90.00
_cell.angle_beta   90.00
_cell.angle_gamma   90.00
#
_symmetry.space_group_name_H-M   'P 1'
#
loop_
_entity.id
_entity.type
_entity.pdbx_description
1 polymer ?
#
loop_
_entity_poly.entity_id
_entity_poly.type
_entity_poly.pdbx_seq_one_letter_code
_entity_poly.pdbx_strand_id
1 'polypeptide(L)'
;MHEQLKAELRAGLQAAGLPFAEQEPLAAHTTFRIGGPAEFWCTPHDAEELRTTLECCKKVGARFYLLGNGSNTLFSDEGFDGAVIDLRGLTPSIAAQELQQEVLLTVGSGMTLGRLCAEAQQRALTGLEFACGIPGTVGGAVYMNAGTYGGEFKDVLESVSYLDEELQLHTLPVSELNMG
;
A
#
# COMPACT_ATOMS: atom_id res chain seq x y z
N MET A 1 17.69 8.93 12.02
CA MET A 1 17.49 10.29 11.40
C MET A 1 18.06 11.36 12.31
N HIS A 2 18.71 12.40 11.75
CA HIS A 2 19.21 13.54 12.55
C HIS A 2 18.05 14.29 13.22
N GLU A 3 18.24 14.78 14.46
CA GLU A 3 17.18 15.48 15.22
C GLU A 3 16.57 16.68 14.48
N GLN A 4 17.38 17.40 13.70
CA GLN A 4 16.85 18.50 12.88
C GLN A 4 15.88 18.00 11.81
N LEU A 5 16.20 16.92 11.08
CA LEU A 5 15.31 16.34 10.06
C LEU A 5 14.01 15.81 10.68
N LYS A 6 14.10 15.21 11.88
CA LYS A 6 12.91 14.78 12.63
C LYS A 6 11.99 15.96 12.96
N ALA A 7 12.59 17.05 13.46
CA ALA A 7 11.83 18.25 13.81
C ALA A 7 11.16 18.87 12.57
N GLU A 8 11.86 18.93 11.44
CA GLU A 8 11.33 19.46 10.18
C GLU A 8 10.21 18.57 9.60
N LEU A 9 10.38 17.25 9.61
CA LEU A 9 9.35 16.32 9.16
C LEU A 9 8.10 16.40 10.03
N ARG A 10 8.28 16.37 11.37
CA ARG A 10 7.18 16.54 12.33
C ARG A 10 6.41 17.85 12.07
N ALA A 11 7.11 18.96 11.92
CA ALA A 11 6.51 20.25 11.65
C ALA A 11 5.73 20.24 10.33
N GLY A 12 6.26 19.62 9.29
CA GLY A 12 5.59 19.48 7.99
C GLY A 12 4.30 18.66 8.08
N LEU A 13 4.35 17.49 8.72
CA LEU A 13 3.18 16.62 8.92
C LEU A 13 2.09 17.32 9.76
N GLN A 14 2.49 18.00 10.85
CA GLN A 14 1.57 18.74 11.70
C GLN A 14 0.92 19.93 10.95
N ALA A 15 1.71 20.69 10.21
CA ALA A 15 1.19 21.83 9.44
C ALA A 15 0.21 21.42 8.35
N ALA A 16 0.39 20.22 7.79
CA ALA A 16 -0.52 19.62 6.82
C ALA A 16 -1.74 18.92 7.47
N GLY A 17 -1.79 18.81 8.80
CA GLY A 17 -2.88 18.14 9.53
C GLY A 17 -2.90 16.61 9.31
N LEU A 18 -1.77 16.02 8.92
CA LEU A 18 -1.68 14.59 8.61
C LEU A 18 -1.62 13.74 9.88
N PRO A 19 -2.27 12.57 9.90
CA PRO A 19 -2.20 11.65 11.03
C PRO A 19 -0.85 10.93 11.07
N PHE A 20 -0.14 11.03 12.18
CA PHE A 20 1.09 10.28 12.43
C PHE A 20 1.31 9.96 13.91
N ALA A 21 2.11 8.93 14.16
CA ALA A 21 2.67 8.61 15.46
C ALA A 21 4.21 8.57 15.35
N GLU A 22 4.89 8.66 16.49
CA GLU A 22 6.34 8.52 16.57
C GLU A 22 6.69 7.29 17.38
N GLN A 23 7.83 6.68 17.08
CA GLN A 23 8.36 5.49 17.77
C GLN A 23 7.35 4.31 17.79
N GLU A 24 6.59 4.15 16.69
CA GLU A 24 5.59 3.09 16.57
C GLU A 24 6.25 1.73 16.37
N PRO A 25 5.96 0.70 17.23
CA PRO A 25 6.56 -0.62 17.13
C PRO A 25 6.13 -1.37 15.87
N LEU A 26 7.05 -1.59 14.92
CA LEU A 26 6.75 -2.26 13.65
C LEU A 26 6.38 -3.73 13.81
N ALA A 27 6.79 -4.38 14.89
CA ALA A 27 6.35 -5.73 15.24
C ALA A 27 4.82 -5.87 15.36
N ALA A 28 4.10 -4.78 15.70
CA ALA A 28 2.64 -4.77 15.75
C ALA A 28 1.99 -4.78 14.36
N HIS A 29 2.74 -4.44 13.32
CA HIS A 29 2.26 -4.21 11.95
C HIS A 29 2.80 -5.20 10.92
N THR A 30 3.52 -6.23 11.36
CA THR A 30 4.03 -7.32 10.51
C THR A 30 3.48 -8.66 10.94
N THR A 31 3.30 -9.58 9.99
CA THR A 31 2.86 -10.96 10.31
C THR A 31 3.94 -11.75 11.04
N PHE A 32 5.21 -11.41 10.83
CA PHE A 32 6.34 -12.00 11.57
C PHE A 32 6.40 -11.54 13.03
N ARG A 33 5.72 -10.44 13.38
CA ARG A 33 5.75 -9.81 14.71
C ARG A 33 7.16 -9.47 15.18
N ILE A 34 8.01 -9.08 14.23
CA ILE A 34 9.41 -8.66 14.43
C ILE A 34 9.57 -7.27 13.84
N GLY A 35 10.39 -6.45 14.48
CA GLY A 35 10.74 -5.10 14.07
C GLY A 35 10.69 -4.11 15.21
N GLY A 36 11.73 -3.31 15.33
CA GLY A 36 11.82 -2.18 16.26
C GLY A 36 10.91 -1.02 15.84
N PRO A 37 11.08 0.17 16.44
CA PRO A 37 10.18 1.30 16.18
C PRO A 37 10.43 1.94 14.82
N ALA A 38 9.35 2.40 14.17
CA ALA A 38 9.44 3.41 13.11
C ALA A 38 9.63 4.79 13.74
N GLU A 39 10.53 5.60 13.19
CA GLU A 39 10.69 6.97 13.67
C GLU A 39 9.40 7.76 13.52
N PHE A 40 8.73 7.62 12.35
CA PHE A 40 7.39 8.12 12.08
C PHE A 40 6.52 7.02 11.50
N TRP A 41 5.30 6.94 11.96
CA TRP A 41 4.25 6.08 11.44
C TRP A 41 3.12 6.96 10.91
N CYS A 42 2.89 6.96 9.61
CA CYS A 42 1.89 7.80 8.95
C CYS A 42 0.74 6.93 8.42
N THR A 43 -0.50 7.37 8.62
CA THR A 43 -1.71 6.64 8.22
C THR A 43 -2.61 7.51 7.35
N PRO A 44 -2.24 7.80 6.09
CA PRO A 44 -3.06 8.61 5.21
C PRO A 44 -4.39 7.92 4.92
N HIS A 45 -5.48 8.70 4.85
CA HIS A 45 -6.83 8.19 4.61
C HIS A 45 -7.24 8.23 3.13
N ASP A 46 -6.56 9.02 2.32
CA ASP A 46 -6.82 9.16 0.88
C ASP A 46 -5.53 9.44 0.09
N ALA A 47 -5.67 9.55 -1.23
CA ALA A 47 -4.55 9.75 -2.14
C ALA A 47 -3.89 11.14 -1.97
N GLU A 48 -4.63 12.15 -1.55
CA GLU A 48 -4.10 13.49 -1.34
C GLU A 48 -3.27 13.56 -0.05
N GLU A 49 -3.76 12.96 1.03
CA GLU A 49 -2.98 12.81 2.28
C GLU A 49 -1.73 11.96 2.05
N LEU A 50 -1.81 10.88 1.24
CA LEU A 50 -0.66 10.09 0.85
C LEU A 50 0.37 10.93 0.10
N ARG A 51 -0.06 11.67 -0.93
CA ARG A 51 0.81 12.57 -1.70
C ARG A 51 1.49 13.58 -0.78
N THR A 52 0.72 14.27 0.05
CA THR A 52 1.23 15.30 0.97
C THR A 52 2.22 14.70 1.98
N THR A 53 1.98 13.47 2.46
CA THR A 53 2.91 12.74 3.33
C THR A 53 4.24 12.49 2.61
N LEU A 54 4.18 12.01 1.36
CA LEU A 54 5.37 11.77 0.54
C LEU A 54 6.13 13.08 0.22
N GLU A 55 5.41 14.17 -0.07
CA GLU A 55 6.01 15.51 -0.28
C GLU A 55 6.75 15.99 0.98
N CYS A 56 6.15 15.82 2.16
CA CYS A 56 6.82 16.14 3.43
C CYS A 56 8.13 15.34 3.59
N CYS A 57 8.10 14.05 3.32
CA CYS A 57 9.30 13.21 3.40
C CYS A 57 10.38 13.65 2.38
N LYS A 58 9.99 13.86 1.13
CA LYS A 58 10.91 14.29 0.05
C LYS A 58 11.54 15.64 0.34
N LYS A 59 10.75 16.60 0.81
CA LYS A 59 11.20 17.97 1.12
C LYS A 59 12.35 18.00 2.12
N VAL A 60 12.33 17.12 3.11
CA VAL A 60 13.36 17.05 4.14
C VAL A 60 14.42 15.97 3.86
N GLY A 61 14.25 15.20 2.78
CA GLY A 61 15.15 14.08 2.47
C GLY A 61 14.99 12.89 3.42
N ALA A 62 13.84 12.74 4.06
CA ALA A 62 13.57 11.61 4.93
C ALA A 62 13.31 10.34 4.11
N ARG A 63 13.90 9.22 4.55
CA ARG A 63 13.56 7.90 3.99
C ARG A 63 12.11 7.57 4.33
N PHE A 64 11.45 6.87 3.43
CA PHE A 64 10.11 6.34 3.70
C PHE A 64 9.96 4.91 3.18
N TYR A 65 9.01 4.19 3.75
CA TYR A 65 8.62 2.84 3.35
C TYR A 65 7.10 2.75 3.27
N LEU A 66 6.57 2.28 2.14
CA LEU A 66 5.15 2.05 1.95
C LEU A 66 4.81 0.65 2.46
N LEU A 67 3.94 0.54 3.45
CA LEU A 67 3.55 -0.71 4.05
C LEU A 67 2.08 -1.04 3.75
N GLY A 68 1.86 -2.22 3.20
CA GLY A 68 0.52 -2.82 3.13
C GLY A 68 0.20 -3.61 4.41
N ASN A 69 -0.13 -4.89 4.26
CA ASN A 69 -0.45 -5.76 5.41
C ASN A 69 0.77 -6.28 6.19
N GLY A 70 1.98 -5.90 5.80
CA GLY A 70 3.21 -6.38 6.46
C GLY A 70 3.43 -7.89 6.40
N SER A 71 2.83 -8.57 5.42
CA SER A 71 2.88 -10.04 5.32
C SER A 71 4.13 -10.58 4.63
N ASN A 72 4.81 -9.72 3.86
CA ASN A 72 6.08 -10.06 3.20
C ASN A 72 7.16 -9.02 3.51
N THR A 73 7.18 -8.53 4.75
CA THR A 73 8.11 -7.49 5.19
C THR A 73 8.73 -7.88 6.53
N LEU A 74 10.05 -7.76 6.61
CA LEU A 74 10.82 -7.94 7.82
C LEU A 74 11.58 -6.66 8.13
N PHE A 75 11.34 -6.09 9.30
CA PHE A 75 12.08 -4.95 9.81
C PHE A 75 13.13 -5.38 10.82
N SER A 76 14.24 -4.64 10.89
CA SER A 76 15.25 -4.81 11.91
C SER A 76 14.70 -4.53 13.32
N ASP A 77 15.27 -5.18 14.33
CA ASP A 77 14.98 -4.89 15.73
C ASP A 77 15.41 -3.47 16.14
N GLU A 78 16.34 -2.86 15.40
CA GLU A 78 16.71 -1.46 15.55
C GLU A 78 15.64 -0.49 15.02
N GLY A 79 14.66 -1.00 14.27
CA GLY A 79 13.56 -0.23 13.69
C GLY A 79 13.85 0.34 12.31
N PHE A 80 13.09 1.35 11.94
CA PHE A 80 13.20 2.04 10.66
C PHE A 80 13.46 3.53 10.88
N ASP A 81 14.63 3.96 10.44
CA ASP A 81 15.07 5.36 10.54
C ASP A 81 14.46 6.21 9.41
N GLY A 82 13.17 6.51 9.53
CA GLY A 82 12.38 7.21 8.52
C GLY A 82 10.88 7.15 8.82
N ALA A 83 10.06 7.40 7.80
CA ALA A 83 8.61 7.30 7.87
C ALA A 83 8.12 5.97 7.29
N VAL A 84 7.37 5.18 8.05
CA VAL A 84 6.59 4.07 7.54
C VAL A 84 5.16 4.57 7.29
N ILE A 85 4.69 4.39 6.06
CA ILE A 85 3.39 4.88 5.60
C ILE A 85 2.47 3.68 5.43
N ASP A 86 1.47 3.57 6.30
CA ASP A 86 0.49 2.47 6.31
C ASP A 86 -0.62 2.73 5.28
N LEU A 87 -0.55 2.03 4.17
CA LEU A 87 -1.53 2.16 3.09
C LEU A 87 -2.90 1.53 3.41
N ARG A 88 -3.03 0.76 4.51
CA ARG A 88 -4.32 0.24 4.96
C ARG A 88 -5.24 1.34 5.48
N GLY A 89 -4.68 2.49 5.84
CA GLY A 89 -5.43 3.71 6.19
C GLY A 89 -6.23 4.27 5.03
N LEU A 90 -5.81 4.03 3.78
CA LEU A 90 -6.53 4.51 2.61
C LEU A 90 -7.96 3.96 2.58
N THR A 91 -8.92 4.85 2.38
CA THR A 91 -10.34 4.48 2.33
C THR A 91 -10.57 3.38 1.29
N PRO A 92 -11.06 2.21 1.69
CA PRO A 92 -11.30 1.11 0.77
C PRO A 92 -12.34 1.51 -0.28
N SER A 93 -11.96 1.43 -1.54
CA SER A 93 -12.84 1.71 -2.67
C SER A 93 -12.90 0.50 -3.60
N ILE A 94 -14.10 0.19 -4.07
CA ILE A 94 -14.33 -0.80 -5.11
C ILE A 94 -15.46 -0.30 -5.99
N ALA A 95 -15.20 -0.25 -7.29
CA ALA A 95 -16.19 0.01 -8.31
C ALA A 95 -16.20 -1.15 -9.31
N ALA A 96 -17.37 -1.50 -9.81
CA ALA A 96 -17.55 -2.56 -10.79
C ALA A 96 -18.15 -1.98 -12.07
N GLN A 97 -17.59 -2.34 -13.20
CA GLN A 97 -18.10 -2.04 -14.53
C GLN A 97 -18.33 -3.37 -15.27
N GLU A 98 -19.57 -3.62 -15.65
CA GLU A 98 -19.93 -4.78 -16.45
C GLU A 98 -19.47 -4.58 -17.89
N LEU A 99 -18.76 -5.56 -18.43
CA LEU A 99 -18.39 -5.70 -19.83
C LEU A 99 -19.14 -6.89 -20.41
N GLN A 100 -19.01 -7.16 -21.71
CA GLN A 100 -19.82 -8.20 -22.38
C GLN A 100 -19.66 -9.61 -21.78
N GLN A 101 -18.46 -9.99 -21.33
CA GLN A 101 -18.16 -11.32 -20.77
C GLN A 101 -17.39 -11.27 -19.46
N GLU A 102 -17.04 -10.09 -18.99
CA GLU A 102 -16.17 -9.85 -17.86
C GLU A 102 -16.72 -8.72 -17.00
N VAL A 103 -16.20 -8.61 -15.78
CA VAL A 103 -16.47 -7.47 -14.89
C VAL A 103 -15.12 -6.84 -14.52
N LEU A 104 -14.97 -5.58 -14.89
CA LEU A 104 -13.80 -4.80 -14.47
C LEU A 104 -14.03 -4.26 -13.04
N LEU A 105 -13.18 -4.66 -12.12
CA LEU A 105 -13.14 -4.14 -10.75
C LEU A 105 -12.03 -3.10 -10.60
N THR A 106 -12.40 -1.86 -10.32
CA THR A 106 -11.43 -0.82 -9.88
C THR A 106 -11.35 -0.85 -8.37
N VAL A 107 -10.15 -1.13 -7.85
CA VAL A 107 -9.95 -1.42 -6.43
C VAL A 107 -8.84 -0.56 -5.83
N GLY A 108 -9.08 0.02 -4.66
CA GLY A 108 -8.08 0.78 -3.93
C GLY A 108 -6.95 -0.10 -3.39
N SER A 109 -5.71 0.37 -3.48
CA SER A 109 -4.48 -0.38 -3.12
C SER A 109 -4.44 -0.82 -1.65
N GLY A 110 -5.08 -0.08 -0.73
CA GLY A 110 -5.16 -0.39 0.69
C GLY A 110 -6.16 -1.49 1.06
N MET A 111 -7.04 -1.90 0.14
CA MET A 111 -8.01 -2.97 0.39
C MET A 111 -7.30 -4.30 0.63
N THR A 112 -7.75 -5.08 1.62
CA THR A 112 -7.22 -6.43 1.84
C THR A 112 -7.70 -7.41 0.77
N LEU A 113 -6.86 -8.40 0.43
CA LEU A 113 -7.22 -9.44 -0.54
C LEU A 113 -8.43 -10.27 -0.08
N GLY A 114 -8.52 -10.57 1.21
CA GLY A 114 -9.68 -11.27 1.76
C GLY A 114 -10.99 -10.52 1.51
N ARG A 115 -10.99 -9.19 1.62
CA ARG A 115 -12.16 -8.36 1.30
C ARG A 115 -12.45 -8.34 -0.20
N LEU A 116 -11.43 -8.21 -1.03
CA LEU A 116 -11.61 -8.27 -2.49
C LEU A 116 -12.22 -9.61 -2.94
N CYS A 117 -11.70 -10.73 -2.43
CA CYS A 117 -12.25 -12.06 -2.74
C CYS A 117 -13.71 -12.22 -2.25
N ALA A 118 -14.04 -11.71 -1.05
CA ALA A 118 -15.39 -11.73 -0.54
C ALA A 118 -16.37 -10.91 -1.42
N GLU A 119 -15.94 -9.75 -1.90
CA GLU A 119 -16.72 -8.91 -2.83
C GLU A 119 -16.92 -9.60 -4.18
N ALA A 120 -15.89 -10.25 -4.72
CA ALA A 120 -16.00 -11.03 -5.95
C ALA A 120 -16.99 -12.21 -5.78
N GLN A 121 -16.90 -12.93 -4.66
CA GLN A 121 -17.82 -14.03 -4.35
C GLN A 121 -19.27 -13.56 -4.23
N GLN A 122 -19.53 -12.44 -3.54
CA GLN A 122 -20.89 -11.89 -3.41
C GLN A 122 -21.49 -11.49 -4.76
N ARG A 123 -20.66 -11.15 -5.73
CA ARG A 123 -21.05 -10.81 -7.10
C ARG A 123 -21.05 -12.02 -8.04
N ALA A 124 -20.79 -13.23 -7.54
CA ALA A 124 -20.66 -14.46 -8.32
C ALA A 124 -19.59 -14.36 -9.44
N LEU A 125 -18.51 -13.63 -9.20
CA LEU A 125 -17.38 -13.48 -10.12
C LEU A 125 -16.35 -14.57 -9.87
N THR A 126 -15.69 -15.03 -10.93
CA THR A 126 -14.57 -15.99 -10.94
C THR A 126 -13.27 -15.29 -11.38
N GLY A 127 -12.12 -15.94 -11.14
CA GLY A 127 -10.80 -15.46 -11.58
C GLY A 127 -9.90 -14.98 -10.44
N LEU A 128 -10.45 -14.78 -9.23
CA LEU A 128 -9.67 -14.35 -8.04
C LEU A 128 -9.50 -15.47 -7.00
N GLU A 129 -9.80 -16.71 -7.33
CA GLU A 129 -9.73 -17.85 -6.41
C GLU A 129 -8.30 -18.07 -5.90
N PHE A 130 -7.31 -17.85 -6.74
CA PHE A 130 -5.89 -17.97 -6.38
C PHE A 130 -5.49 -17.00 -5.27
N ALA A 131 -6.12 -15.82 -5.20
CA ALA A 131 -5.81 -14.80 -4.21
C ALA A 131 -6.44 -15.08 -2.84
N CYS A 132 -7.38 -16.03 -2.77
CA CYS A 132 -8.08 -16.40 -1.55
C CYS A 132 -7.09 -17.04 -0.55
N GLY A 133 -6.93 -16.42 0.61
CA GLY A 133 -6.00 -16.89 1.64
C GLY A 133 -4.60 -16.27 1.57
N ILE A 134 -4.24 -15.52 0.53
CA ILE A 134 -3.00 -14.72 0.54
C ILE A 134 -3.20 -13.56 1.53
N PRO A 135 -2.37 -13.46 2.58
CA PRO A 135 -2.45 -12.34 3.51
C PRO A 135 -1.79 -11.10 2.87
N GLY A 136 -2.57 -10.08 2.53
CA GLY A 136 -1.99 -8.90 1.89
C GLY A 136 -3.04 -7.84 1.57
N THR A 137 -2.56 -6.70 1.07
CA THR A 137 -3.38 -5.69 0.42
C THR A 137 -3.27 -5.81 -1.09
N VAL A 138 -4.24 -5.27 -1.83
CA VAL A 138 -4.25 -5.25 -3.30
C VAL A 138 -2.99 -4.61 -3.84
N GLY A 139 -2.59 -3.43 -3.33
CA GLY A 139 -1.36 -2.77 -3.77
C GLY A 139 -0.11 -3.60 -3.51
N GLY A 140 -0.01 -4.25 -2.34
CA GLY A 140 1.11 -5.16 -2.02
C GLY A 140 1.13 -6.41 -2.90
N ALA A 141 -0.03 -6.96 -3.23
CA ALA A 141 -0.14 -8.11 -4.11
C ALA A 141 0.23 -7.78 -5.56
N VAL A 142 -0.20 -6.61 -6.06
CA VAL A 142 0.20 -6.12 -7.38
C VAL A 142 1.72 -5.89 -7.44
N TYR A 143 2.29 -5.21 -6.45
CA TYR A 143 3.73 -4.94 -6.38
C TYR A 143 4.57 -6.22 -6.40
N MET A 144 4.11 -7.27 -5.73
CA MET A 144 4.80 -8.57 -5.63
C MET A 144 4.40 -9.56 -6.72
N ASN A 145 3.50 -9.20 -7.64
CA ASN A 145 2.84 -10.15 -8.53
C ASN A 145 2.39 -11.42 -7.77
N ALA A 146 1.73 -11.23 -6.63
CA ALA A 146 1.41 -12.33 -5.72
C ALA A 146 0.53 -13.38 -6.40
N GLY A 147 0.86 -14.64 -6.16
CA GLY A 147 0.10 -15.75 -6.74
C GLY A 147 0.23 -17.03 -5.93
N THR A 148 -0.73 -17.91 -6.09
CA THR A 148 -0.74 -19.28 -5.53
C THR A 148 -1.55 -20.20 -6.45
N TYR A 149 -1.33 -21.51 -6.31
CA TYR A 149 -2.12 -22.53 -7.02
C TYR A 149 -2.17 -22.37 -8.56
N GLY A 150 -1.14 -21.75 -9.14
CA GLY A 150 -1.02 -21.61 -10.60
C GLY A 150 -1.70 -20.36 -11.19
N GLY A 151 -2.20 -19.43 -10.36
CA GLY A 151 -2.64 -18.10 -10.77
C GLY A 151 -1.82 -17.01 -10.10
N GLU A 152 -1.68 -15.87 -10.73
CA GLU A 152 -0.95 -14.71 -10.22
C GLU A 152 -1.65 -13.40 -10.64
N PHE A 153 -1.31 -12.29 -9.96
CA PHE A 153 -2.04 -11.02 -10.16
C PHE A 153 -1.96 -10.51 -11.60
N LYS A 154 -0.84 -10.68 -12.29
CA LYS A 154 -0.72 -10.24 -13.70
C LYS A 154 -1.74 -10.89 -14.64
N ASP A 155 -2.26 -12.09 -14.27
CA ASP A 155 -3.24 -12.83 -15.11
C ASP A 155 -4.63 -12.19 -15.10
N VAL A 156 -4.93 -11.36 -14.07
CA VAL A 156 -6.25 -10.74 -13.85
C VAL A 156 -6.21 -9.22 -13.84
N LEU A 157 -5.01 -8.62 -13.96
CA LEU A 157 -4.85 -7.17 -14.01
C LEU A 157 -5.12 -6.64 -15.42
N GLU A 158 -5.89 -5.58 -15.51
CA GLU A 158 -6.05 -4.77 -16.73
C GLU A 158 -5.03 -3.61 -16.74
N SER A 159 -4.97 -2.85 -15.65
CA SER A 159 -4.09 -1.70 -15.51
C SER A 159 -3.78 -1.40 -14.04
N VAL A 160 -2.73 -0.60 -13.81
CA VAL A 160 -2.35 -0.10 -12.49
C VAL A 160 -2.19 1.40 -12.53
N SER A 161 -2.84 2.10 -11.59
CA SER A 161 -2.58 3.51 -11.32
C SER A 161 -1.57 3.65 -10.17
N TYR A 162 -0.55 4.48 -10.37
CA TYR A 162 0.54 4.67 -9.41
C TYR A 162 1.03 6.13 -9.40
N LEU A 163 1.70 6.51 -8.32
CA LEU A 163 2.45 7.76 -8.24
C LEU A 163 3.90 7.51 -8.66
N ASP A 164 4.41 8.34 -9.57
CA ASP A 164 5.82 8.32 -9.97
C ASP A 164 6.73 9.00 -8.93
N GLU A 165 8.02 9.12 -9.27
CA GLU A 165 8.98 9.80 -8.40
C GLU A 165 8.68 11.29 -8.21
N GLU A 166 8.01 11.95 -9.15
CA GLU A 166 7.54 13.32 -9.08
C GLU A 166 6.17 13.46 -8.42
N LEU A 167 5.62 12.34 -7.90
CA LEU A 167 4.29 12.22 -7.28
C LEU A 167 3.15 12.57 -8.24
N GLN A 168 3.37 12.37 -9.55
CA GLN A 168 2.33 12.47 -10.55
C GLN A 168 1.61 11.13 -10.71
N LEU A 169 0.30 11.21 -10.89
CA LEU A 169 -0.52 10.01 -11.08
C LEU A 169 -0.44 9.54 -12.52
N HIS A 170 -0.05 8.30 -12.72
CA HIS A 170 -0.01 7.61 -14.00
C HIS A 170 -0.87 6.35 -13.95
N THR A 171 -1.32 5.91 -15.13
CA THR A 171 -1.99 4.61 -15.30
C THR A 171 -1.33 3.88 -16.46
N LEU A 172 -0.89 2.66 -16.22
CA LEU A 172 -0.30 1.79 -17.23
C LEU A 172 -1.10 0.50 -17.38
N PRO A 173 -1.31 0.02 -18.62
CA PRO A 173 -1.88 -1.30 -18.83
C PRO A 173 -0.88 -2.37 -18.36
N VAL A 174 -1.40 -3.55 -17.98
CA VAL A 174 -0.56 -4.66 -17.49
C VAL A 174 0.53 -5.06 -18.50
N SER A 175 0.25 -4.92 -19.80
CA SER A 175 1.21 -5.23 -20.87
C SER A 175 2.48 -4.35 -20.87
N GLU A 176 2.44 -3.20 -20.21
CA GLU A 176 3.57 -2.28 -20.06
C GLU A 176 4.26 -2.43 -18.69
N LEU A 177 3.69 -3.25 -17.80
CA LEU A 177 4.26 -3.55 -16.49
C LEU A 177 5.22 -4.74 -16.60
N ASN A 178 6.41 -4.59 -16.05
CA ASN A 178 7.37 -5.71 -15.98
C ASN A 178 7.08 -6.57 -14.74
N MET A 179 6.00 -7.34 -14.81
CA MET A 179 5.58 -8.26 -13.75
C MET A 179 6.20 -9.63 -14.01
N GLY A 180 7.40 -9.83 -13.42
CA GLY A 180 8.17 -11.08 -13.57
C GLY A 180 7.78 -12.17 -12.59
#